data_19d76cf95e3c8a9208773bc079106779
#
_entry.id   19d76cf95e3c8a9208773bc079106779
#
_cell.length_a   1.000
_cell.length_b   1.000
_cell.length_c   1.000
_cell.angle_alpha   90.00
_cell.angle_beta   90.00
_cell.angle_gamma   90.00
#
_symmetry.space_group_name_H-M   'P 1'
#
loop_
_entity.id
_entity.type
_entity.pdbx_description
1 polymer ?
#
loop_
_entity_poly.entity_id
_entity_poly.type
_entity_poly.pdbx_seq_one_letter_code
_entity_poly.pdbx_strand_id
1 'polypeptide(L)'
;MKVTYEFALHRGKEVIFIYFDYDISLNERIKNLVGVRWSFSKKAWYVLDSAFYREKFGLSPKSPIGKEALFNIHEVNQKALQKYIETLQLKAYSQNTITTYKNEFAQLLYILKDKNVDELDATRLRDYFLYCTNTLKLSENTLHSRINAIKFYYEKVLGREKFFYEIPRPKKPLLLPNVLALSQVEKLFSKLENLKHKTMLYLAYSAGLRVSEVVNLRVKDIHSARMVINIKGAKGKKDRIVSLSQGILELLRKYYVAYKPTYWLFEGQYKEEQYSTRSLQQIFHRAKHEAKIIQDVTFHSLRHSYATHLHERGTDIKLIQELLGHNDIKTTLRYTHVSNRTIENIVSPFDQLNLIDE
;
A
#
# COMPACT_ATOMS: atom_id res chain seq x y z
N MET A 1 21.07 -27.98 29.42
CA MET A 1 21.32 -26.60 28.99
C MET A 1 20.01 -25.94 28.63
N LYS A 2 19.77 -24.73 29.11
CA LYS A 2 18.51 -24.01 28.85
C LYS A 2 18.72 -23.06 27.68
N VAL A 3 18.09 -23.36 26.53
CA VAL A 3 18.01 -22.44 25.42
C VAL A 3 16.74 -21.63 25.61
N THR A 4 16.82 -20.30 25.50
CA THR A 4 15.66 -19.41 25.59
C THR A 4 15.48 -18.66 24.28
N TYR A 5 14.24 -18.39 23.93
CA TYR A 5 13.86 -17.75 22.67
C TYR A 5 13.10 -16.45 22.94
N GLU A 6 13.47 -15.37 22.25
CA GLU A 6 12.80 -14.07 22.32
C GLU A 6 12.30 -13.67 20.93
N PHE A 7 11.01 -13.34 20.81
CA PHE A 7 10.44 -12.79 19.59
C PHE A 7 10.60 -11.28 19.58
N ALA A 8 11.20 -10.75 18.55
CA ALA A 8 11.41 -9.31 18.44
C ALA A 8 11.41 -8.83 16.97
N LEU A 9 11.17 -7.54 16.80
CA LEU A 9 11.40 -6.86 15.51
C LEU A 9 12.87 -6.42 15.46
N HIS A 10 13.63 -6.90 14.46
CA HIS A 10 15.02 -6.52 14.26
C HIS A 10 15.27 -6.15 12.79
N ARG A 11 15.76 -4.93 12.56
CA ARG A 11 15.99 -4.37 11.22
C ARG A 11 14.75 -4.48 10.31
N GLY A 12 13.57 -4.20 10.86
CA GLY A 12 12.29 -4.24 10.13
C GLY A 12 11.76 -5.64 9.80
N LYS A 13 12.35 -6.71 10.40
CA LYS A 13 11.89 -8.10 10.23
C LYS A 13 11.57 -8.72 11.58
N GLU A 14 10.53 -9.55 11.61
CA GLU A 14 10.26 -10.38 12.78
C GLU A 14 11.28 -11.52 12.84
N VAL A 15 11.91 -11.66 14.01
CA VAL A 15 12.99 -12.61 14.24
C VAL A 15 12.81 -13.35 15.57
N ILE A 16 13.44 -14.49 15.67
CA ILE A 16 13.58 -15.27 16.90
C ILE A 16 15.05 -15.16 17.34
N PHE A 17 15.31 -14.46 18.44
CA PHE A 17 16.60 -14.46 19.09
C PHE A 17 16.78 -15.74 19.87
N ILE A 18 18.00 -16.29 19.87
CA ILE A 18 18.39 -17.53 20.52
C ILE A 18 19.42 -17.20 21.58
N TYR A 19 19.06 -17.35 22.84
CA TYR A 19 19.95 -17.13 23.97
C TYR A 19 20.29 -18.47 24.64
N PHE A 20 21.54 -18.67 24.95
CA PHE A 20 22.04 -19.85 25.66
C PHE A 20 23.36 -19.52 26.34
N ASP A 21 23.70 -20.26 27.39
CA ASP A 21 25.02 -20.21 28.01
C ASP A 21 26.06 -20.74 27.02
N TYR A 22 27.24 -20.10 26.95
CA TYR A 22 28.21 -20.41 25.91
C TYR A 22 28.63 -21.86 25.96
N ASP A 23 28.36 -22.55 24.87
CA ASP A 23 28.75 -23.95 24.61
C ASP A 23 29.23 -24.08 23.16
N ILE A 24 30.41 -24.65 22.96
CA ILE A 24 31.06 -24.73 21.66
C ILE A 24 30.21 -25.57 20.68
N SER A 25 29.71 -26.72 21.16
CA SER A 25 28.93 -27.64 20.28
C SER A 25 27.61 -27.05 19.87
N LEU A 26 26.91 -26.38 20.79
CA LEU A 26 25.62 -25.71 20.53
C LEU A 26 25.83 -24.49 19.62
N ASN A 27 26.88 -23.71 19.84
CA ASN A 27 27.21 -22.56 19.00
C ASN A 27 27.49 -22.98 17.55
N GLU A 28 28.23 -24.06 17.33
CA GLU A 28 28.45 -24.63 15.99
C GLU A 28 27.14 -25.12 15.34
N ARG A 29 26.28 -25.79 16.10
CA ARG A 29 24.96 -26.23 15.60
C ARG A 29 24.08 -25.04 15.22
N ILE A 30 24.11 -23.95 15.95
CA ILE A 30 23.33 -22.73 15.66
C ILE A 30 23.89 -22.03 14.42
N LYS A 31 25.22 -21.91 14.28
CA LYS A 31 25.85 -21.31 13.10
C LYS A 31 25.47 -22.03 11.81
N ASN A 32 25.22 -23.34 11.85
CA ASN A 32 24.82 -24.15 10.71
C ASN A 32 23.32 -24.02 10.36
N LEU A 33 22.53 -23.21 11.09
CA LEU A 33 21.15 -22.98 10.74
C LEU A 33 21.05 -22.09 9.48
N VAL A 34 20.18 -22.44 8.56
CA VAL A 34 19.98 -21.69 7.31
C VAL A 34 19.48 -20.27 7.60
N GLY A 35 20.26 -19.28 7.17
CA GLY A 35 19.88 -17.87 7.33
C GLY A 35 20.02 -17.31 8.75
N VAL A 36 20.73 -18.02 9.65
CA VAL A 36 21.09 -17.50 10.96
C VAL A 36 22.03 -16.29 10.83
N ARG A 37 21.87 -15.34 11.71
CA ARG A 37 22.72 -14.14 11.79
C ARG A 37 23.04 -13.78 13.23
N TRP A 38 24.19 -13.15 13.44
CA TRP A 38 24.57 -12.60 14.74
C TRP A 38 24.11 -11.16 14.89
N SER A 39 23.55 -10.81 16.02
CA SER A 39 23.22 -9.44 16.38
C SER A 39 24.22 -8.92 17.43
N PHE A 40 25.05 -7.96 17.05
CA PHE A 40 25.99 -7.33 17.97
C PHE A 40 25.29 -6.51 19.06
N SER A 41 24.15 -5.89 18.77
CA SER A 41 23.38 -5.10 19.73
C SER A 41 22.69 -5.95 20.78
N LYS A 42 22.21 -7.14 20.43
CA LYS A 42 21.54 -8.09 21.33
C LYS A 42 22.49 -9.18 21.87
N LYS A 43 23.72 -9.23 21.35
CA LYS A 43 24.72 -10.28 21.66
C LYS A 43 24.13 -11.70 21.59
N ALA A 44 23.33 -11.95 20.55
CA ALA A 44 22.60 -13.21 20.36
C ALA A 44 22.51 -13.58 18.88
N TRP A 45 22.40 -14.87 18.60
CA TRP A 45 22.05 -15.39 17.30
C TRP A 45 20.56 -15.16 17.05
N TYR A 46 20.19 -14.94 15.79
CA TYR A 46 18.79 -14.84 15.42
C TYR A 46 18.51 -15.44 14.04
N VAL A 47 17.29 -15.94 13.88
CA VAL A 47 16.72 -16.41 12.62
C VAL A 47 15.45 -15.63 12.31
N LEU A 48 15.00 -15.65 11.06
CA LEU A 48 13.68 -15.11 10.73
C LEU A 48 12.59 -15.91 11.44
N ASP A 49 11.59 -15.24 12.00
CA ASP A 49 10.41 -15.88 12.57
C ASP A 49 9.57 -16.52 11.46
N SER A 50 9.74 -17.83 11.31
CA SER A 50 9.07 -18.63 10.28
C SER A 50 8.44 -19.88 10.91
N ALA A 51 7.43 -20.46 10.25
CA ALA A 51 6.80 -21.70 10.66
C ALA A 51 7.84 -22.81 10.87
N PHE A 52 8.83 -22.91 9.96
CA PHE A 52 9.92 -23.88 10.03
C PHE A 52 10.74 -23.75 11.33
N TYR A 53 11.17 -22.53 11.69
CA TYR A 53 11.97 -22.34 12.90
C TYR A 53 11.15 -22.45 14.18
N ARG A 54 9.87 -22.07 14.15
CA ARG A 54 8.98 -22.29 15.29
C ARG A 54 8.79 -23.79 15.58
N GLU A 55 8.53 -24.57 14.56
CA GLU A 55 8.44 -26.04 14.67
C GLU A 55 9.77 -26.65 15.17
N LYS A 56 10.88 -26.26 14.52
CA LYS A 56 12.22 -26.76 14.87
C LYS A 56 12.63 -26.47 16.31
N PHE A 57 12.17 -25.36 16.87
CA PHE A 57 12.47 -24.94 18.25
C PHE A 57 11.39 -25.34 19.27
N GLY A 58 10.36 -26.07 18.84
CA GLY A 58 9.24 -26.46 19.70
C GLY A 58 8.41 -25.28 20.21
N LEU A 59 8.39 -24.19 19.45
CA LEU A 59 7.63 -22.98 19.78
C LEU A 59 6.20 -23.05 19.23
N SER A 60 5.28 -22.32 19.86
CA SER A 60 3.91 -22.25 19.38
C SER A 60 3.86 -21.81 17.90
N PRO A 61 3.05 -22.47 17.06
CA PRO A 61 2.93 -22.09 15.67
C PRO A 61 2.50 -20.62 15.54
N LYS A 62 3.06 -19.94 14.55
CA LYS A 62 2.63 -18.58 14.22
C LYS A 62 1.21 -18.63 13.70
N SER A 63 0.34 -17.77 14.24
CA SER A 63 -1.00 -17.65 13.66
C SER A 63 -0.88 -17.31 12.17
N PRO A 64 -1.52 -18.07 11.27
CA PRO A 64 -1.43 -17.80 9.84
C PRO A 64 -1.94 -16.41 9.53
N ILE A 65 -1.19 -15.67 8.70
CA ILE A 65 -1.51 -14.30 8.29
C ILE A 65 -1.86 -14.30 6.80
N GLY A 66 -2.93 -13.59 6.45
CA GLY A 66 -3.31 -13.41 5.04
C GLY A 66 -3.73 -14.72 4.36
N LYS A 67 -2.99 -15.12 3.32
CA LYS A 67 -3.35 -16.30 2.51
C LYS A 67 -3.27 -17.63 3.24
N GLU A 68 -2.42 -17.75 4.25
CA GLU A 68 -2.22 -19.00 4.99
C GLU A 68 -3.47 -19.42 5.76
N ALA A 69 -4.23 -18.46 6.29
CA ALA A 69 -5.49 -18.75 6.98
C ALA A 69 -6.51 -19.46 6.10
N LEU A 70 -6.49 -19.20 4.77
CA LEU A 70 -7.42 -19.80 3.81
C LEU A 70 -7.29 -21.33 3.71
N PHE A 71 -6.09 -21.86 3.95
CA PHE A 71 -5.85 -23.31 3.86
C PHE A 71 -6.21 -24.07 5.13
N ASN A 72 -6.51 -23.36 6.22
CA ASN A 72 -6.75 -23.94 7.55
C ASN A 72 -8.14 -23.58 8.10
N ILE A 73 -9.11 -23.31 7.22
CA ILE A 73 -10.50 -23.05 7.62
C ILE A 73 -11.21 -24.39 7.85
N HIS A 74 -11.84 -24.52 9.02
CA HIS A 74 -12.62 -25.70 9.38
C HIS A 74 -13.83 -25.89 8.44
N GLU A 75 -14.22 -27.14 8.18
CA GLU A 75 -15.25 -27.51 7.21
C GLU A 75 -16.59 -26.79 7.43
N VAL A 76 -16.97 -26.60 8.70
CA VAL A 76 -18.19 -25.89 9.10
C VAL A 76 -18.30 -24.50 8.44
N ASN A 77 -17.16 -23.82 8.23
CA ASN A 77 -17.10 -22.45 7.72
C ASN A 77 -16.74 -22.34 6.23
N GLN A 78 -16.46 -23.46 5.54
CA GLN A 78 -16.11 -23.42 4.11
C GLN A 78 -17.25 -22.94 3.24
N LYS A 79 -18.49 -23.38 3.54
CA LYS A 79 -19.70 -22.90 2.81
C LYS A 79 -19.94 -21.40 2.98
N ALA A 80 -19.66 -20.87 4.17
CA ALA A 80 -19.75 -19.44 4.43
C ALA A 80 -18.74 -18.65 3.59
N LEU A 81 -17.49 -19.12 3.51
CA LEU A 81 -16.47 -18.51 2.66
C LEU A 81 -16.84 -18.54 1.18
N GLN A 82 -17.39 -19.65 0.70
CA GLN A 82 -17.82 -19.80 -0.69
C GLN A 82 -18.91 -18.80 -1.05
N LYS A 83 -20.00 -18.75 -0.25
CA LYS A 83 -21.08 -17.75 -0.43
C LYS A 83 -20.57 -16.30 -0.39
N TYR A 84 -19.59 -16.05 0.47
CA TYR A 84 -18.94 -14.74 0.59
C TYR A 84 -18.27 -14.33 -0.72
N ILE A 85 -17.45 -15.22 -1.30
CA ILE A 85 -16.73 -14.97 -2.56
C ILE A 85 -17.73 -14.77 -3.71
N GLU A 86 -18.73 -15.62 -3.83
CA GLU A 86 -19.78 -15.53 -4.86
C GLU A 86 -20.52 -14.20 -4.78
N THR A 87 -20.90 -13.76 -3.56
CA THR A 87 -21.58 -12.47 -3.38
C THR A 87 -20.68 -11.29 -3.78
N LEU A 88 -19.38 -11.32 -3.49
CA LEU A 88 -18.42 -10.30 -3.95
C LEU A 88 -18.33 -10.26 -5.47
N GLN A 89 -18.30 -11.44 -6.13
CA GLN A 89 -18.27 -11.55 -7.59
C GLN A 89 -19.54 -11.03 -8.24
N LEU A 90 -20.72 -11.45 -7.75
CA LEU A 90 -22.03 -10.98 -8.22
C LEU A 90 -22.17 -9.45 -8.10
N LYS A 91 -21.61 -8.86 -7.06
CA LYS A 91 -21.57 -7.40 -6.90
C LYS A 91 -20.48 -6.70 -7.71
N ALA A 92 -19.79 -7.43 -8.60
CA ALA A 92 -18.74 -6.92 -9.49
C ALA A 92 -17.61 -6.14 -8.76
N TYR A 93 -17.22 -6.62 -7.56
CA TYR A 93 -16.05 -6.08 -6.87
C TYR A 93 -14.77 -6.36 -7.66
N SER A 94 -13.79 -5.46 -7.56
CA SER A 94 -12.49 -5.67 -8.20
C SER A 94 -11.77 -6.89 -7.62
N GLN A 95 -10.96 -7.59 -8.42
CA GLN A 95 -10.20 -8.75 -7.97
C GLN A 95 -9.34 -8.47 -6.74
N ASN A 96 -8.74 -7.28 -6.66
CA ASN A 96 -7.96 -6.87 -5.48
C ASN A 96 -8.84 -6.73 -4.23
N THR A 97 -10.07 -6.20 -4.37
CA THR A 97 -11.02 -6.10 -3.26
C THR A 97 -11.48 -7.48 -2.82
N ILE A 98 -11.81 -8.37 -3.77
CA ILE A 98 -12.19 -9.76 -3.48
C ILE A 98 -11.06 -10.45 -2.72
N THR A 99 -9.82 -10.33 -3.18
CA THR A 99 -8.66 -10.95 -2.52
C THR A 99 -8.46 -10.40 -1.10
N THR A 100 -8.54 -9.08 -0.93
CA THR A 100 -8.39 -8.43 0.39
C THR A 100 -9.50 -8.87 1.34
N TYR A 101 -10.75 -8.77 0.92
CA TYR A 101 -11.90 -9.12 1.75
C TYR A 101 -11.92 -10.61 2.11
N LYS A 102 -11.61 -11.48 1.14
CA LYS A 102 -11.47 -12.92 1.36
C LYS A 102 -10.40 -13.22 2.43
N ASN A 103 -9.22 -12.61 2.33
CA ASN A 103 -8.14 -12.82 3.28
C ASN A 103 -8.51 -12.31 4.68
N GLU A 104 -9.13 -11.14 4.78
CA GLU A 104 -9.55 -10.58 6.09
C GLU A 104 -10.69 -11.38 6.73
N PHE A 105 -11.64 -11.89 5.95
CA PHE A 105 -12.70 -12.74 6.46
C PHE A 105 -12.16 -14.11 6.89
N ALA A 106 -11.23 -14.69 6.13
CA ALA A 106 -10.56 -15.94 6.46
C ALA A 106 -9.84 -15.92 7.82
N GLN A 107 -9.34 -14.74 8.26
CA GLN A 107 -8.72 -14.61 9.59
C GLN A 107 -9.72 -14.88 10.72
N LEU A 108 -10.97 -14.42 10.57
CA LEU A 108 -12.02 -14.72 11.53
C LEU A 108 -12.37 -16.20 11.49
N LEU A 109 -12.61 -16.76 10.30
CA LEU A 109 -13.00 -18.18 10.14
C LEU A 109 -11.93 -19.13 10.69
N TYR A 110 -10.65 -18.79 10.52
CA TYR A 110 -9.56 -19.56 11.07
C TYR A 110 -9.57 -19.61 12.61
N ILE A 111 -9.83 -18.47 13.25
CA ILE A 111 -9.86 -18.37 14.73
C ILE A 111 -11.10 -19.08 15.30
N LEU A 112 -12.20 -19.10 14.59
CA LEU A 112 -13.43 -19.75 15.03
C LEU A 112 -13.33 -21.28 15.12
N LYS A 113 -12.40 -21.88 14.35
CA LYS A 113 -12.26 -23.34 14.25
C LYS A 113 -13.59 -24.01 13.90
N ASP A 114 -14.10 -24.86 14.79
CA ASP A 114 -15.36 -25.63 14.68
C ASP A 114 -16.63 -24.82 14.95
N LYS A 115 -16.50 -23.57 15.41
CA LYS A 115 -17.67 -22.71 15.66
C LYS A 115 -18.19 -22.10 14.39
N ASN A 116 -19.50 -22.18 14.20
CA ASN A 116 -20.16 -21.62 13.01
C ASN A 116 -20.14 -20.08 13.04
N VAL A 117 -19.64 -19.46 11.97
CA VAL A 117 -19.59 -18.01 11.83
C VAL A 117 -20.98 -17.36 11.79
N ASP A 118 -22.00 -18.10 11.33
CA ASP A 118 -23.38 -17.60 11.26
C ASP A 118 -24.01 -17.40 12.65
N GLU A 119 -23.48 -18.07 13.67
CA GLU A 119 -24.01 -18.01 15.04
C GLU A 119 -23.38 -16.92 15.89
N LEU A 120 -22.41 -16.18 15.36
CA LEU A 120 -21.78 -15.09 16.12
C LEU A 120 -22.75 -13.92 16.30
N ASP A 121 -22.80 -13.46 17.55
CA ASP A 121 -23.48 -12.22 17.94
C ASP A 121 -22.54 -11.00 17.90
N ALA A 122 -23.09 -9.81 18.12
CA ALA A 122 -22.33 -8.57 18.13
C ALA A 122 -21.27 -8.53 19.26
N THR A 123 -21.56 -9.16 20.41
CA THR A 123 -20.66 -9.19 21.56
C THR A 123 -19.40 -10.00 21.24
N ARG A 124 -19.56 -11.20 20.67
CA ARG A 124 -18.43 -12.04 20.26
C ARG A 124 -17.60 -11.41 19.16
N LEU A 125 -18.21 -10.68 18.23
CA LEU A 125 -17.49 -9.92 17.22
C LEU A 125 -16.71 -8.75 17.83
N ARG A 126 -17.30 -8.05 18.81
CA ARG A 126 -16.59 -7.01 19.56
C ARG A 126 -15.35 -7.60 20.27
N ASP A 127 -15.49 -8.74 20.93
CA ASP A 127 -14.37 -9.42 21.58
C ASP A 127 -13.28 -9.83 20.58
N TYR A 128 -13.66 -10.29 19.40
CA TYR A 128 -12.75 -10.57 18.31
C TYR A 128 -11.98 -9.31 17.86
N PHE A 129 -12.65 -8.16 17.73
CA PHE A 129 -11.96 -6.92 17.36
C PHE A 129 -11.05 -6.38 18.48
N LEU A 130 -11.44 -6.58 19.74
CA LEU A 130 -10.56 -6.30 20.88
C LEU A 130 -9.32 -7.21 20.85
N TYR A 131 -9.47 -8.49 20.55
CA TYR A 131 -8.35 -9.40 20.32
C TYR A 131 -7.44 -8.91 19.16
N CYS A 132 -8.03 -8.48 18.04
CA CYS A 132 -7.27 -7.91 16.92
C CYS A 132 -6.47 -6.67 17.32
N THR A 133 -7.01 -5.83 18.20
CA THR A 133 -6.35 -4.60 18.68
C THR A 133 -5.31 -4.89 19.76
N ASN A 134 -5.69 -5.63 20.81
CA ASN A 134 -4.89 -5.78 22.02
C ASN A 134 -3.81 -6.86 21.87
N THR A 135 -4.15 -7.98 21.24
CA THR A 135 -3.27 -9.15 21.12
C THR A 135 -2.52 -9.16 19.78
N LEU A 136 -3.23 -9.00 18.67
CA LEU A 136 -2.59 -8.99 17.35
C LEU A 136 -1.96 -7.64 17.00
N LYS A 137 -2.26 -6.58 17.76
CA LYS A 137 -1.75 -5.21 17.57
C LYS A 137 -1.85 -4.74 16.11
N LEU A 138 -3.00 -5.01 15.49
CA LEU A 138 -3.23 -4.61 14.10
C LEU A 138 -3.25 -3.10 13.98
N SER A 139 -2.69 -2.59 12.87
CA SER A 139 -2.82 -1.18 12.56
C SER A 139 -4.30 -0.80 12.32
N GLU A 140 -4.65 0.45 12.60
CA GLU A 140 -6.02 0.98 12.44
C GLU A 140 -6.55 0.75 11.02
N ASN A 141 -5.70 0.89 10.00
CA ASN A 141 -6.09 0.65 8.61
C ASN A 141 -6.41 -0.83 8.34
N THR A 142 -5.64 -1.76 8.90
CA THR A 142 -5.89 -3.19 8.78
C THR A 142 -7.17 -3.56 9.53
N LEU A 143 -7.34 -3.03 10.73
CA LEU A 143 -8.55 -3.27 11.53
C LEU A 143 -9.81 -2.74 10.81
N HIS A 144 -9.75 -1.54 10.20
CA HIS A 144 -10.83 -1.03 9.36
C HIS A 144 -11.15 -1.95 8.17
N SER A 145 -10.12 -2.49 7.50
CA SER A 145 -10.30 -3.43 6.40
C SER A 145 -10.99 -4.71 6.87
N ARG A 146 -10.56 -5.24 8.01
CA ARG A 146 -11.15 -6.43 8.64
C ARG A 146 -12.59 -6.22 9.06
N ILE A 147 -12.90 -5.12 9.72
CA ILE A 147 -14.26 -4.74 10.08
C ILE A 147 -15.15 -4.65 8.84
N ASN A 148 -14.68 -3.99 7.76
CA ASN A 148 -15.45 -3.87 6.53
C ASN A 148 -15.70 -5.23 5.86
N ALA A 149 -14.72 -6.11 5.84
CA ALA A 149 -14.84 -7.45 5.28
C ALA A 149 -15.87 -8.29 6.05
N ILE A 150 -15.80 -8.27 7.39
CA ILE A 150 -16.73 -9.00 8.24
C ILE A 150 -18.14 -8.38 8.17
N LYS A 151 -18.24 -7.03 8.19
CA LYS A 151 -19.50 -6.32 7.99
C LYS A 151 -20.17 -6.72 6.68
N PHE A 152 -19.41 -6.83 5.59
CA PHE A 152 -19.95 -7.26 4.30
C PHE A 152 -20.60 -8.65 4.41
N TYR A 153 -20.01 -9.59 5.16
CA TYR A 153 -20.57 -10.90 5.36
C TYR A 153 -21.95 -10.82 6.02
N TYR A 154 -22.04 -10.22 7.20
CA TYR A 154 -23.30 -10.18 7.95
C TYR A 154 -24.38 -9.35 7.24
N GLU A 155 -24.02 -8.22 6.67
CA GLU A 155 -25.01 -7.34 6.05
C GLU A 155 -25.39 -7.72 4.62
N LYS A 156 -24.44 -8.23 3.82
CA LYS A 156 -24.68 -8.46 2.38
C LYS A 156 -24.82 -9.92 1.99
N VAL A 157 -24.25 -10.84 2.77
CA VAL A 157 -24.36 -12.28 2.54
C VAL A 157 -25.51 -12.88 3.37
N LEU A 158 -25.58 -12.53 4.66
CA LEU A 158 -26.63 -13.02 5.56
C LEU A 158 -27.86 -12.11 5.65
N GLY A 159 -27.84 -10.90 5.09
CA GLY A 159 -28.95 -9.97 5.12
C GLY A 159 -29.27 -9.38 6.51
N ARG A 160 -28.33 -9.48 7.46
CA ARG A 160 -28.50 -8.92 8.81
C ARG A 160 -28.21 -7.42 8.81
N GLU A 161 -29.20 -6.62 8.41
CA GLU A 161 -29.09 -5.16 8.47
C GLU A 161 -28.91 -4.69 9.91
N LYS A 162 -28.13 -3.61 10.12
CA LYS A 162 -27.86 -2.99 11.44
C LYS A 162 -26.99 -3.77 12.42
N PHE A 163 -26.52 -4.97 12.10
CA PHE A 163 -25.74 -5.82 12.99
C PHE A 163 -24.43 -5.15 13.49
N PHE A 164 -23.86 -4.22 12.71
CA PHE A 164 -22.59 -3.56 12.98
C PHE A 164 -22.67 -2.15 13.58
N TYR A 165 -23.87 -1.65 13.93
CA TYR A 165 -23.99 -0.30 14.51
C TYR A 165 -23.36 -0.19 15.90
N GLU A 166 -23.31 -1.28 16.65
CA GLU A 166 -22.80 -1.33 18.02
C GLU A 166 -21.27 -1.49 18.12
N ILE A 167 -20.59 -1.74 17.00
CA ILE A 167 -19.13 -1.95 17.01
C ILE A 167 -18.40 -0.63 16.75
N PRO A 168 -17.68 -0.07 17.76
CA PRO A 168 -16.92 1.16 17.61
C PRO A 168 -15.84 1.00 16.56
N ARG A 169 -15.66 2.02 15.71
CA ARG A 169 -14.57 2.05 14.73
C ARG A 169 -13.40 2.87 15.26
N PRO A 170 -12.16 2.42 15.09
CA PRO A 170 -11.00 3.24 15.46
C PRO A 170 -11.03 4.56 14.67
N LYS A 171 -10.69 5.66 15.33
CA LYS A 171 -10.51 6.95 14.65
C LYS A 171 -9.29 6.86 13.73
N LYS A 172 -9.46 7.23 12.47
CA LYS A 172 -8.32 7.30 11.55
C LYS A 172 -7.53 8.57 11.82
N PRO A 173 -6.22 8.48 12.05
CA PRO A 173 -5.40 9.69 12.13
C PRO A 173 -5.42 10.41 10.77
N LEU A 174 -5.52 11.72 10.83
CA LEU A 174 -5.49 12.59 9.64
C LEU A 174 -4.01 12.82 9.27
N LEU A 175 -3.40 11.81 8.65
CA LEU A 175 -2.02 11.92 8.20
C LEU A 175 -1.97 12.77 6.92
N LEU A 176 -1.10 13.78 6.93
CA LEU A 176 -0.80 14.54 5.73
C LEU A 176 -0.04 13.65 4.72
N PRO A 177 -0.29 13.82 3.42
CA PRO A 177 0.44 13.05 2.42
C PRO A 177 1.92 13.45 2.40
N ASN A 178 2.81 12.45 2.30
CA ASN A 178 4.23 12.70 2.12
C ASN A 178 4.48 13.17 0.69
N VAL A 179 4.94 14.41 0.57
CA VAL A 179 5.22 15.12 -0.69
C VAL A 179 6.73 15.27 -0.87
N LEU A 180 7.23 15.00 -2.07
CA LEU A 180 8.61 15.28 -2.47
C LEU A 180 8.71 16.72 -2.95
N ALA A 181 9.70 17.47 -2.49
CA ALA A 181 10.04 18.78 -3.05
C ALA A 181 10.51 18.63 -4.52
N LEU A 182 10.42 19.69 -5.33
CA LEU A 182 10.85 19.67 -6.74
C LEU A 182 12.31 19.16 -6.89
N SER A 183 13.20 19.65 -6.06
CA SER A 183 14.61 19.23 -6.04
C SER A 183 14.79 17.73 -5.71
N GLN A 184 13.93 17.17 -4.85
CA GLN A 184 13.95 15.75 -4.54
C GLN A 184 13.39 14.91 -5.71
N VAL A 185 12.38 15.40 -6.43
CA VAL A 185 11.88 14.75 -7.65
C VAL A 185 12.97 14.73 -8.72
N GLU A 186 13.66 15.85 -8.95
CA GLU A 186 14.78 15.94 -9.88
C GLU A 186 15.91 14.97 -9.50
N LYS A 187 16.28 14.94 -8.22
CA LYS A 187 17.31 14.04 -7.69
C LYS A 187 16.93 12.57 -7.85
N LEU A 188 15.67 12.20 -7.62
CA LEU A 188 15.16 10.86 -7.84
C LEU A 188 15.22 10.48 -9.31
N PHE A 189 14.80 11.39 -10.18
CA PHE A 189 14.75 11.17 -11.62
C PHE A 189 16.13 11.08 -12.26
N SER A 190 17.13 11.80 -11.74
CA SER A 190 18.52 11.72 -12.20
C SER A 190 19.15 10.34 -12.01
N LYS A 191 18.57 9.47 -11.14
CA LYS A 191 19.03 8.09 -10.90
C LYS A 191 18.44 7.07 -11.87
N LEU A 192 17.59 7.49 -12.80
CA LEU A 192 16.93 6.60 -13.75
C LEU A 192 17.71 6.57 -15.09
N GLU A 193 18.51 5.54 -15.28
CA GLU A 193 19.30 5.34 -16.51
C GLU A 193 18.49 4.65 -17.61
N ASN A 194 17.70 3.62 -17.25
CA ASN A 194 16.94 2.87 -18.22
C ASN A 194 15.79 3.70 -18.81
N LEU A 195 15.75 3.83 -20.12
CA LEU A 195 14.78 4.67 -20.85
C LEU A 195 13.31 4.29 -20.54
N LYS A 196 12.98 2.98 -20.45
CA LYS A 196 11.62 2.53 -20.09
C LYS A 196 11.26 2.99 -18.68
N HIS A 197 12.11 2.74 -17.70
CA HIS A 197 11.88 3.11 -16.31
C HIS A 197 11.77 4.62 -16.12
N LYS A 198 12.63 5.37 -16.78
CA LYS A 198 12.59 6.84 -16.82
C LYS A 198 11.27 7.35 -17.38
N THR A 199 10.85 6.82 -18.54
CA THR A 199 9.61 7.21 -19.18
C THR A 199 8.39 6.92 -18.29
N MET A 200 8.35 5.75 -17.62
CA MET A 200 7.24 5.36 -16.72
C MET A 200 7.13 6.31 -15.52
N LEU A 201 8.24 6.61 -14.83
CA LEU A 201 8.21 7.46 -13.64
C LEU A 201 7.95 8.93 -13.99
N TYR A 202 8.54 9.43 -15.07
CA TYR A 202 8.32 10.79 -15.55
C TYR A 202 6.85 10.99 -15.95
N LEU A 203 6.28 10.03 -16.69
CA LEU A 203 4.88 10.05 -17.06
C LEU A 203 3.97 10.01 -15.82
N ALA A 204 4.29 9.15 -14.84
CA ALA A 204 3.54 9.04 -13.60
C ALA A 204 3.47 10.38 -12.84
N TYR A 205 4.59 11.08 -12.76
CA TYR A 205 4.65 12.38 -12.09
C TYR A 205 3.96 13.47 -12.93
N SER A 206 4.26 13.58 -14.23
CA SER A 206 3.78 14.67 -15.09
C SER A 206 2.26 14.70 -15.27
N ALA A 207 1.59 13.56 -15.12
CA ALA A 207 0.15 13.42 -15.28
C ALA A 207 -0.57 12.94 -13.99
N GLY A 208 0.14 12.86 -12.88
CA GLY A 208 -0.41 12.44 -11.59
C GLY A 208 -1.01 11.04 -11.58
N LEU A 209 -0.41 10.08 -12.30
CA LEU A 209 -0.98 8.75 -12.50
C LEU A 209 -0.76 7.82 -11.30
N ARG A 210 -1.73 6.92 -11.07
CA ARG A 210 -1.55 5.78 -10.16
C ARG A 210 -0.66 4.73 -10.80
N VAL A 211 0.03 3.92 -9.99
CA VAL A 211 0.89 2.83 -10.50
C VAL A 211 0.15 1.90 -11.46
N SER A 212 -1.09 1.53 -11.13
CA SER A 212 -1.93 0.69 -11.98
C SER A 212 -2.34 1.40 -13.28
N GLU A 213 -2.54 2.70 -13.26
CA GLU A 213 -2.88 3.48 -14.45
C GLU A 213 -1.70 3.52 -15.43
N VAL A 214 -0.46 3.72 -14.93
CA VAL A 214 0.74 3.69 -15.78
C VAL A 214 0.90 2.36 -16.51
N VAL A 215 0.80 1.24 -15.78
CA VAL A 215 0.99 -0.07 -16.40
C VAL A 215 -0.17 -0.50 -17.30
N ASN A 216 -1.39 0.08 -17.09
CA ASN A 216 -2.57 -0.19 -17.91
C ASN A 216 -2.69 0.69 -19.16
N LEU A 217 -1.79 1.65 -19.35
CA LEU A 217 -1.80 2.48 -20.56
C LEU A 217 -1.54 1.65 -21.81
N ARG A 218 -2.31 1.93 -22.83
CA ARG A 218 -2.12 1.38 -24.18
C ARG A 218 -1.52 2.43 -25.08
N VAL A 219 -0.85 2.00 -26.15
CA VAL A 219 -0.30 2.93 -27.14
C VAL A 219 -1.37 3.88 -27.68
N LYS A 220 -2.59 3.39 -27.95
CA LYS A 220 -3.73 4.17 -28.43
C LYS A 220 -4.33 5.15 -27.45
N ASP A 221 -3.95 5.11 -26.17
CA ASP A 221 -4.47 6.04 -25.17
C ASP A 221 -3.68 7.36 -25.13
N ILE A 222 -2.57 7.44 -25.91
CA ILE A 222 -1.76 8.66 -26.09
C ILE A 222 -2.23 9.40 -27.34
N HIS A 223 -2.78 10.59 -27.16
CA HIS A 223 -3.27 11.44 -28.25
C HIS A 223 -2.34 12.65 -28.45
N SER A 224 -1.27 12.46 -29.23
CA SER A 224 -0.25 13.50 -29.44
C SER A 224 -0.79 14.76 -30.12
N ALA A 225 -1.74 14.64 -31.07
CA ALA A 225 -2.33 15.79 -31.74
C ALA A 225 -3.15 16.68 -30.80
N ARG A 226 -3.79 16.10 -29.76
CA ARG A 226 -4.60 16.82 -28.78
C ARG A 226 -3.84 17.12 -27.49
N MET A 227 -2.60 16.65 -27.37
CA MET A 227 -1.77 16.76 -26.17
C MET A 227 -2.48 16.23 -24.90
N VAL A 228 -3.11 15.05 -25.00
CA VAL A 228 -3.84 14.43 -23.88
C VAL A 228 -3.60 12.91 -23.82
N ILE A 229 -3.83 12.37 -22.62
CA ILE A 229 -3.78 10.94 -22.31
C ILE A 229 -5.14 10.51 -21.78
N ASN A 230 -5.72 9.46 -22.34
CA ASN A 230 -6.96 8.86 -21.91
C ASN A 230 -6.67 7.81 -20.83
N ILE A 231 -7.13 8.01 -19.61
CA ILE A 231 -7.01 7.06 -18.51
C ILE A 231 -8.32 6.29 -18.39
N LYS A 232 -8.29 5.01 -18.79
CA LYS A 232 -9.46 4.14 -18.80
C LYS A 232 -9.54 3.27 -17.55
N GLY A 233 -10.78 2.97 -17.10
CA GLY A 233 -11.03 2.04 -16.00
C GLY A 233 -10.40 2.46 -14.68
N ALA A 234 -10.26 3.76 -14.41
CA ALA A 234 -9.77 4.28 -13.15
C ALA A 234 -10.63 3.80 -11.97
N LYS A 235 -10.17 3.99 -10.73
CA LYS A 235 -10.91 3.59 -9.53
C LYS A 235 -12.35 4.10 -9.58
N GLY A 236 -13.32 3.17 -9.55
CA GLY A 236 -14.75 3.48 -9.71
C GLY A 236 -15.26 3.41 -11.14
N LYS A 237 -14.52 2.82 -12.09
CA LYS A 237 -14.87 2.64 -13.51
C LYS A 237 -15.13 3.95 -14.27
N LYS A 238 -14.61 5.08 -13.80
CA LYS A 238 -14.70 6.36 -14.50
C LYS A 238 -13.43 6.61 -15.32
N ASP A 239 -13.64 6.90 -16.60
CA ASP A 239 -12.56 7.36 -17.47
C ASP A 239 -12.28 8.85 -17.20
N ARG A 240 -11.05 9.27 -17.43
CA ARG A 240 -10.67 10.68 -17.37
C ARG A 240 -9.59 10.99 -18.39
N ILE A 241 -9.48 12.25 -18.72
CA ILE A 241 -8.45 12.79 -19.61
C ILE A 241 -7.47 13.60 -18.76
N VAL A 242 -6.16 13.41 -19.00
CA VAL A 242 -5.11 14.22 -18.37
C VAL A 242 -4.24 14.85 -19.46
N SER A 243 -3.58 15.96 -19.15
CA SER A 243 -2.72 16.64 -20.10
C SER A 243 -1.42 15.84 -20.34
N LEU A 244 -0.93 15.89 -21.57
CA LEU A 244 0.36 15.37 -22.01
C LEU A 244 1.31 16.53 -22.23
N SER A 245 2.35 16.66 -21.41
CA SER A 245 3.34 17.71 -21.59
C SER A 245 4.23 17.43 -22.80
N GLN A 246 4.75 18.49 -23.43
CA GLN A 246 5.63 18.40 -24.60
C GLN A 246 6.87 17.54 -24.31
N GLY A 247 7.53 17.77 -23.17
CA GLY A 247 8.73 17.00 -22.80
C GLY A 247 8.46 15.51 -22.61
N ILE A 248 7.27 15.16 -22.09
CA ILE A 248 6.85 13.75 -21.98
C ILE A 248 6.55 13.15 -23.35
N LEU A 249 5.91 13.90 -24.25
CA LEU A 249 5.66 13.42 -25.61
C LEU A 249 6.98 13.09 -26.34
N GLU A 250 7.98 13.93 -26.22
CA GLU A 250 9.31 13.70 -26.81
C GLU A 250 9.99 12.46 -26.23
N LEU A 251 9.89 12.29 -24.90
CA LEU A 251 10.43 11.10 -24.21
C LEU A 251 9.69 9.83 -24.65
N LEU A 252 8.35 9.89 -24.78
CA LEU A 252 7.53 8.78 -25.27
C LEU A 252 7.87 8.42 -26.71
N ARG A 253 8.14 9.38 -27.57
CA ARG A 253 8.59 9.13 -28.96
C ARG A 253 9.93 8.39 -28.99
N LYS A 254 10.92 8.85 -28.19
CA LYS A 254 12.21 8.15 -28.04
C LYS A 254 12.02 6.73 -27.55
N TYR A 255 11.17 6.56 -26.54
CA TYR A 255 10.82 5.25 -25.99
C TYR A 255 10.15 4.36 -27.04
N TYR A 256 9.17 4.89 -27.80
CA TYR A 256 8.45 4.16 -28.84
C TYR A 256 9.38 3.65 -29.94
N VAL A 257 10.30 4.49 -30.42
CA VAL A 257 11.29 4.10 -31.43
C VAL A 257 12.20 2.98 -30.93
N ALA A 258 12.63 3.04 -29.66
CA ALA A 258 13.56 2.07 -29.09
C ALA A 258 12.91 0.72 -28.74
N TYR A 259 11.67 0.71 -28.24
CA TYR A 259 11.01 -0.49 -27.73
C TYR A 259 9.89 -1.04 -28.61
N LYS A 260 9.33 -0.22 -29.50
CA LYS A 260 8.25 -0.57 -30.46
C LYS A 260 7.10 -1.35 -29.79
N PRO A 261 6.47 -0.81 -28.73
CA PRO A 261 5.36 -1.47 -28.08
C PRO A 261 4.15 -1.61 -29.04
N THR A 262 3.43 -2.73 -28.92
CA THR A 262 2.31 -3.03 -29.82
C THR A 262 0.95 -2.74 -29.21
N TYR A 263 0.69 -3.21 -28.02
CA TYR A 263 -0.61 -3.05 -27.33
C TYR A 263 -0.48 -2.22 -26.05
N TRP A 264 0.25 -2.72 -25.07
CA TRP A 264 0.53 -1.97 -23.85
C TRP A 264 1.61 -0.93 -24.11
N LEU A 265 1.42 0.29 -23.64
CA LEU A 265 2.46 1.32 -23.77
C LEU A 265 3.76 0.87 -23.11
N PHE A 266 3.66 0.17 -21.98
CA PHE A 266 4.80 -0.42 -21.27
C PHE A 266 4.60 -1.92 -21.14
N GLU A 267 5.27 -2.66 -21.99
CA GLU A 267 5.25 -4.12 -21.99
C GLU A 267 6.19 -4.70 -20.91
N GLY A 268 5.84 -5.88 -20.40
CA GLY A 268 6.59 -6.63 -19.40
C GLY A 268 7.90 -7.22 -19.94
N GLN A 269 8.21 -8.42 -19.48
CA GLN A 269 9.38 -9.17 -19.93
C GLN A 269 9.16 -9.74 -21.33
N TYR A 270 7.95 -10.20 -21.60
CA TYR A 270 7.54 -10.70 -22.89
C TYR A 270 6.68 -9.66 -23.62
N LYS A 271 6.69 -9.70 -24.96
CA LYS A 271 5.83 -8.86 -25.79
C LYS A 271 4.36 -9.13 -25.47
N GLU A 272 3.55 -8.08 -25.54
CA GLU A 272 2.11 -8.10 -25.25
C GLU A 272 1.74 -8.39 -23.78
N GLU A 273 2.69 -8.71 -22.92
CA GLU A 273 2.44 -8.78 -21.49
C GLU A 273 2.50 -7.39 -20.86
N GLN A 274 1.62 -7.17 -19.90
CA GLN A 274 1.57 -5.94 -19.13
C GLN A 274 2.75 -5.84 -18.16
N TYR A 275 3.31 -4.64 -18.01
CA TYR A 275 4.33 -4.40 -16.99
C TYR A 275 3.77 -4.58 -15.58
N SER A 276 4.53 -5.20 -14.68
CA SER A 276 4.08 -5.46 -13.31
C SER A 276 4.08 -4.17 -12.45
N THR A 277 2.96 -3.92 -11.75
CA THR A 277 2.88 -2.83 -10.77
C THR A 277 3.94 -2.95 -9.68
N ARG A 278 4.24 -4.18 -9.24
CA ARG A 278 5.26 -4.48 -8.22
C ARG A 278 6.66 -4.10 -8.73
N SER A 279 6.98 -4.46 -9.97
CA SER A 279 8.27 -4.10 -10.58
C SER A 279 8.43 -2.59 -10.69
N LEU A 280 7.38 -1.87 -11.10
CA LEU A 280 7.41 -0.40 -11.19
C LEU A 280 7.59 0.25 -9.80
N GLN A 281 6.94 -0.27 -8.76
CA GLN A 281 7.17 0.18 -7.39
C GLN A 281 8.60 -0.09 -6.92
N GLN A 282 9.18 -1.24 -7.26
CA GLN A 282 10.57 -1.55 -6.93
C GLN A 282 11.57 -0.61 -7.61
N ILE A 283 11.31 -0.23 -8.88
CA ILE A 283 12.13 0.78 -9.57
C ILE A 283 12.10 2.11 -8.82
N PHE A 284 10.93 2.56 -8.39
CA PHE A 284 10.80 3.78 -7.58
C PHE A 284 11.61 3.67 -6.27
N HIS A 285 11.48 2.57 -5.54
CA HIS A 285 12.21 2.36 -4.29
C HIS A 285 13.73 2.33 -4.48
N ARG A 286 14.21 1.72 -5.57
CA ARG A 286 15.62 1.71 -5.93
C ARG A 286 16.13 3.13 -6.24
N ALA A 287 15.43 3.88 -7.10
CA ALA A 287 15.76 5.26 -7.41
C ALA A 287 15.74 6.16 -6.17
N LYS A 288 14.75 5.99 -5.28
CA LYS A 288 14.68 6.67 -3.97
C LYS A 288 15.93 6.40 -3.11
N HIS A 289 16.32 5.14 -3.01
CA HIS A 289 17.50 4.73 -2.23
C HIS A 289 18.80 5.33 -2.81
N GLU A 290 18.99 5.25 -4.13
CA GLU A 290 20.15 5.81 -4.83
C GLU A 290 20.19 7.35 -4.75
N ALA A 291 19.03 7.99 -4.73
CA ALA A 291 18.90 9.43 -4.50
C ALA A 291 19.11 9.83 -3.02
N LYS A 292 19.30 8.88 -2.10
CA LYS A 292 19.45 9.12 -0.64
C LYS A 292 18.27 9.91 -0.04
N ILE A 293 17.04 9.64 -0.51
CA ILE A 293 15.83 10.27 0.03
C ILE A 293 15.39 9.48 1.26
N ILE A 294 15.54 10.08 2.45
CA ILE A 294 15.22 9.44 3.75
C ILE A 294 13.72 9.41 4.00
N GLN A 295 12.98 10.39 3.48
CA GLN A 295 11.53 10.50 3.65
C GLN A 295 10.81 9.18 3.35
N ASP A 296 9.77 8.85 4.14
CA ASP A 296 8.93 7.68 3.87
C ASP A 296 7.94 7.97 2.74
N VAL A 297 8.45 7.92 1.51
CA VAL A 297 7.69 8.13 0.28
C VAL A 297 7.60 6.85 -0.53
N THR A 298 6.48 6.69 -1.20
CA THR A 298 6.16 5.56 -2.07
C THR A 298 5.93 6.05 -3.50
N PHE A 299 5.72 5.14 -4.45
CA PHE A 299 5.33 5.52 -5.82
C PHE A 299 4.12 6.47 -5.83
N HIS A 300 3.16 6.28 -4.93
CA HIS A 300 1.97 7.14 -4.85
C HIS A 300 2.31 8.58 -4.44
N SER A 301 3.43 8.79 -3.77
CA SER A 301 3.91 10.12 -3.41
C SER A 301 4.25 10.98 -4.63
N LEU A 302 4.59 10.40 -5.80
CA LEU A 302 4.75 11.15 -7.05
C LEU A 302 3.44 11.87 -7.43
N ARG A 303 2.32 11.17 -7.28
CA ARG A 303 1.01 11.76 -7.54
C ARG A 303 0.63 12.80 -6.48
N HIS A 304 0.97 12.59 -5.23
CA HIS A 304 0.79 13.60 -4.17
C HIS A 304 1.61 14.84 -4.47
N SER A 305 2.88 14.67 -4.84
CA SER A 305 3.77 15.78 -5.22
C SER A 305 3.25 16.54 -6.44
N TYR A 306 2.79 15.83 -7.48
CA TYR A 306 2.16 16.47 -8.63
C TYR A 306 0.97 17.37 -8.23
N ALA A 307 0.06 16.85 -7.40
CA ALA A 307 -1.10 17.60 -6.96
C ALA A 307 -0.73 18.83 -6.11
N THR A 308 0.21 18.67 -5.17
CA THR A 308 0.70 19.77 -4.34
C THR A 308 1.41 20.83 -5.19
N HIS A 309 2.30 20.43 -6.10
CA HIS A 309 3.01 21.37 -6.97
C HIS A 309 2.09 22.11 -7.95
N LEU A 310 1.00 21.46 -8.42
CA LEU A 310 -0.05 22.18 -9.18
C LEU A 310 -0.75 23.21 -8.33
N HIS A 311 -1.11 22.85 -7.10
CA HIS A 311 -1.78 23.78 -6.17
C HIS A 311 -0.87 24.96 -5.83
N GLU A 312 0.41 24.72 -5.55
CA GLU A 312 1.43 25.75 -5.29
C GLU A 312 1.62 26.71 -6.49
N ARG A 313 1.37 26.24 -7.70
CA ARG A 313 1.37 27.06 -8.92
C ARG A 313 0.06 27.79 -9.18
N GLY A 314 -0.92 27.68 -8.26
CA GLY A 314 -2.20 28.38 -8.36
C GLY A 314 -3.26 27.65 -9.18
N THR A 315 -3.07 26.36 -9.51
CA THR A 315 -4.10 25.56 -10.19
C THR A 315 -5.31 25.39 -9.28
N ASP A 316 -6.50 25.62 -9.80
CA ASP A 316 -7.75 25.45 -9.07
C ASP A 316 -7.92 24.02 -8.52
N ILE A 317 -8.42 23.91 -7.29
CA ILE A 317 -8.54 22.64 -6.57
C ILE A 317 -9.55 21.69 -7.24
N LYS A 318 -10.59 22.21 -7.90
CA LYS A 318 -11.55 21.39 -8.64
C LYS A 318 -10.92 20.81 -9.88
N LEU A 319 -10.10 21.59 -10.60
CA LEU A 319 -9.35 21.10 -11.75
C LEU A 319 -8.34 20.00 -11.32
N ILE A 320 -7.65 20.18 -10.19
CA ILE A 320 -6.79 19.14 -9.62
C ILE A 320 -7.61 17.88 -9.28
N GLN A 321 -8.82 18.03 -8.71
CA GLN A 321 -9.71 16.91 -8.43
C GLN A 321 -10.05 16.13 -9.71
N GLU A 322 -10.40 16.81 -10.79
CA GLU A 322 -10.73 16.21 -12.08
C GLU A 322 -9.52 15.50 -12.71
N LEU A 323 -8.37 16.16 -12.78
CA LEU A 323 -7.12 15.58 -13.30
C LEU A 323 -6.73 14.31 -12.54
N LEU A 324 -6.90 14.31 -11.22
CA LEU A 324 -6.63 13.15 -10.40
C LEU A 324 -7.76 12.10 -10.45
N GLY A 325 -8.96 12.45 -10.85
CA GLY A 325 -10.14 11.57 -10.81
C GLY A 325 -10.49 11.16 -9.37
N HIS A 326 -10.57 12.14 -8.47
CA HIS A 326 -11.04 11.92 -7.10
C HIS A 326 -12.57 12.07 -7.05
N ASN A 327 -13.27 11.05 -6.57
CA ASN A 327 -14.73 11.09 -6.44
C ASN A 327 -15.19 12.07 -5.34
N ASP A 328 -14.37 12.27 -4.31
CA ASP A 328 -14.65 13.15 -3.17
C ASP A 328 -13.60 14.26 -3.09
N ILE A 329 -14.08 15.51 -3.09
CA ILE A 329 -13.24 16.72 -2.98
C ILE A 329 -12.38 16.70 -1.71
N LYS A 330 -12.87 16.10 -0.61
CA LYS A 330 -12.12 15.95 0.65
C LYS A 330 -10.77 15.27 0.45
N THR A 331 -10.68 14.36 -0.54
CA THR A 331 -9.41 13.71 -0.88
C THR A 331 -8.42 14.70 -1.50
N THR A 332 -8.89 15.68 -2.23
CA THR A 332 -8.06 16.71 -2.89
C THR A 332 -7.73 17.86 -1.95
N LEU A 333 -8.66 18.25 -1.07
CA LEU A 333 -8.42 19.28 -0.06
C LEU A 333 -7.24 18.96 0.88
N ARG A 334 -6.84 17.69 1.00
CA ARG A 334 -5.64 17.34 1.77
C ARG A 334 -4.35 17.97 1.23
N TYR A 335 -4.31 18.36 -0.03
CA TYR A 335 -3.16 19.04 -0.62
C TYR A 335 -3.06 20.51 -0.23
N THR A 336 -4.18 21.15 0.10
CA THR A 336 -4.17 22.54 0.59
C THR A 336 -3.49 22.68 1.96
N HIS A 337 -3.50 21.61 2.77
CA HIS A 337 -2.84 21.58 4.08
C HIS A 337 -1.33 21.29 4.01
N VAL A 338 -0.80 20.88 2.86
CA VAL A 338 0.61 20.55 2.66
C VAL A 338 1.32 21.65 1.86
N SER A 339 0.57 22.53 1.19
CA SER A 339 1.13 23.60 0.39
C SER A 339 1.69 24.69 1.29
N ASN A 340 3.01 24.91 1.24
CA ASN A 340 3.69 25.98 1.98
C ASN A 340 3.31 27.37 1.48
N ARG A 341 2.90 27.48 0.20
CA ARG A 341 2.63 28.77 -0.44
C ARG A 341 1.52 29.58 0.24
N THR A 342 0.56 28.91 0.85
CA THR A 342 -0.54 29.58 1.57
C THR A 342 -0.04 30.21 2.87
N ILE A 343 0.95 29.61 3.53
CA ILE A 343 1.52 30.10 4.80
C ILE A 343 2.61 31.14 4.53
N GLU A 344 3.50 30.89 3.54
CA GLU A 344 4.61 31.80 3.17
C GLU A 344 4.13 33.14 2.57
N ASN A 345 2.96 33.17 1.94
CA ASN A 345 2.36 34.37 1.34
C ASN A 345 1.34 35.04 2.25
N ILE A 346 1.15 34.60 3.49
CA ILE A 346 0.32 35.32 4.46
C ILE A 346 1.14 36.50 4.97
N VAL A 347 0.77 37.71 4.53
CA VAL A 347 1.25 38.93 5.15
C VAL A 347 0.56 39.05 6.50
N SER A 348 1.33 39.06 7.57
CA SER A 348 0.78 39.23 8.92
C SER A 348 -0.01 40.55 9.00
N PRO A 349 -1.22 40.59 9.58
CA PRO A 349 -1.90 41.86 9.88
C PRO A 349 -1.02 42.81 10.69
N PHE A 350 -0.06 42.28 11.47
CA PHE A 350 0.90 43.06 12.22
C PHE A 350 1.83 43.88 11.31
N ASP A 351 2.24 43.32 10.16
CA ASP A 351 3.13 44.03 9.20
C ASP A 351 2.45 45.21 8.51
N GLN A 352 1.12 45.36 8.66
CA GLN A 352 0.33 46.50 8.18
C GLN A 352 0.16 47.57 9.26
N LEU A 353 0.64 47.34 10.47
CA LEU A 353 0.60 48.33 11.54
C LEU A 353 1.89 49.15 11.47
N ASN A 354 1.77 50.48 11.36
CA ASN A 354 2.88 51.44 11.38
C ASN A 354 3.46 51.60 12.81
N LEU A 355 3.80 50.49 13.47
CA LEU A 355 4.27 50.51 14.86
C LEU A 355 5.79 50.24 15.00
N ILE A 356 6.52 50.07 13.89
CA ILE A 356 7.95 49.68 13.89
C ILE A 356 8.86 50.83 13.43
N ASP A 357 8.30 52.02 13.14
CA ASP A 357 9.10 53.21 12.79
C ASP A 357 9.25 54.12 13.99
N GLU A 358 9.98 53.69 15.03
CA GLU A 358 10.65 54.58 15.98
C GLU A 358 11.93 53.97 16.53
#